data_f83a8edf3c22a8b0a56cf869c9be1eea
#
_entry.id   f83a8edf3c22a8b0a56cf869c9be1eea
#
_cell.length_a   1.000
_cell.length_b   1.000
_cell.length_c   1.000
_cell.angle_alpha   90.00
_cell.angle_beta   90.00
_cell.angle_gamma   90.00
#
_symmetry.space_group_name_H-M   'P 1'
#
loop_
_entity.id
_entity.type
_entity.pdbx_description
1 polymer ?
#
loop_
_entity_poly.entity_id
_entity_poly.type
_entity_poly.pdbx_seq_one_letter_code
_entity_poly.pdbx_strand_id
1 'polypeptide(L)'
;PDAIVIFAGDHGPFLTKTGYGVSKGRGGYKASDLDRYDIQDRFGMFLAIKWPEENLTKRYDIKILQDVFPAVLSYLYEDDSLFDTLRMKRMTKDNHRTLGVYIEDGIVHGGKDDGQKLFLSEDVSSEKAE
;
A
#
# COMPACT_ATOMS: atom_id res chain seq x y z
N PRO A 1 15.84 11.42 -20.69
CA PRO A 1 15.81 9.99 -20.36
C PRO A 1 16.21 9.74 -18.92
N ASP A 2 16.96 10.64 -18.27
CA ASP A 2 17.59 10.47 -16.97
C ASP A 2 16.72 10.98 -15.78
N ALA A 3 15.41 11.11 -15.97
CA ALA A 3 14.51 11.58 -14.94
C ALA A 3 13.85 10.41 -14.21
N ILE A 4 13.74 10.54 -12.87
CA ILE A 4 12.82 9.74 -12.09
C ILE A 4 11.43 10.34 -12.30
N VAL A 5 10.46 9.51 -12.70
CA VAL A 5 9.07 9.92 -12.86
C VAL A 5 8.22 9.09 -11.89
N ILE A 6 7.45 9.78 -11.04
CA ILE A 6 6.62 9.15 -10.03
C ILE A 6 5.17 9.55 -10.25
N PHE A 7 4.30 8.55 -10.40
CA PHE A 7 2.86 8.71 -10.36
C PHE A 7 2.35 8.02 -9.11
N ALA A 8 1.73 8.77 -8.22
CA ALA A 8 1.22 8.23 -6.95
C ALA A 8 -0.15 8.82 -6.64
N GLY A 9 -1.07 7.97 -6.18
CA GLY A 9 -2.28 8.40 -5.50
C GLY A 9 -2.00 8.55 -4.00
N ASP A 10 -2.72 9.42 -3.33
CA ASP A 10 -2.65 9.61 -1.88
C ASP A 10 -3.58 8.67 -1.12
N HIS A 11 -4.52 8.05 -1.81
CA HIS A 11 -5.48 7.08 -1.30
C HIS A 11 -6.05 6.20 -2.42
N GLY A 12 -6.84 5.20 -2.07
CA GLY A 12 -7.57 4.36 -3.01
C GLY A 12 -8.83 5.04 -3.57
N PRO A 13 -9.52 4.40 -4.52
CA PRO A 13 -10.58 5.02 -5.33
C PRO A 13 -11.92 5.26 -4.61
N PHE A 14 -12.14 4.69 -3.42
CA PHE A 14 -13.40 4.82 -2.65
C PHE A 14 -14.66 4.28 -3.36
N LEU A 15 -14.53 3.15 -4.01
CA LEU A 15 -15.64 2.54 -4.77
C LEU A 15 -16.56 1.66 -3.93
N THR A 16 -16.08 1.21 -2.77
CA THR A 16 -16.80 0.29 -1.88
C THR A 16 -17.36 1.00 -0.64
N LYS A 17 -17.37 0.32 0.51
CA LYS A 17 -17.95 0.82 1.77
C LYS A 17 -17.09 1.86 2.48
N THR A 18 -15.79 1.96 2.15
CA THR A 18 -14.82 2.78 2.89
C THR A 18 -14.88 4.28 2.60
N GLY A 19 -15.88 4.70 1.85
CA GLY A 19 -16.14 6.11 1.56
C GLY A 19 -16.58 6.92 2.78
N TYR A 20 -17.06 8.13 2.51
CA TYR A 20 -17.47 9.10 3.53
C TYR A 20 -18.45 8.56 4.59
N GLY A 21 -19.30 7.60 4.20
CA GLY A 21 -20.29 6.97 5.08
C GLY A 21 -19.64 6.21 6.24
N VAL A 22 -18.61 5.41 5.97
CA VAL A 22 -17.90 4.64 6.99
C VAL A 22 -17.09 5.56 7.89
N SER A 23 -16.35 6.50 7.32
CA SER A 23 -15.45 7.38 8.06
C SER A 23 -16.14 8.25 9.12
N LYS A 24 -17.45 8.43 9.01
CA LYS A 24 -18.26 9.22 9.95
C LYS A 24 -19.32 8.42 10.72
N GLY A 25 -19.27 7.09 10.62
CA GLY A 25 -20.28 6.23 11.25
C GLY A 25 -21.70 6.43 10.67
N ARG A 26 -21.85 7.12 9.54
CA ARG A 26 -23.15 7.46 8.96
C ARG A 26 -23.72 6.37 8.05
N GLY A 27 -22.88 5.41 7.64
CA GLY A 27 -23.30 4.31 6.77
C GLY A 27 -23.94 3.12 7.48
N GLY A 28 -23.98 3.14 8.81
CA GLY A 28 -24.50 2.01 9.59
C GLY A 28 -23.59 0.77 9.59
N TYR A 29 -22.41 0.85 8.98
CA TYR A 29 -21.46 -0.25 8.94
C TYR A 29 -20.75 -0.44 10.27
N LYS A 30 -20.45 -1.71 10.58
CA LYS A 30 -19.61 -2.12 11.70
C LYS A 30 -18.26 -2.61 11.17
N ALA A 31 -17.26 -2.72 12.02
CA ALA A 31 -15.98 -3.31 11.63
C ALA A 31 -16.14 -4.69 10.99
N SER A 32 -17.03 -5.52 11.55
CA SER A 32 -17.37 -6.85 11.03
C SER A 32 -17.98 -6.86 9.62
N ASP A 33 -18.38 -5.73 9.07
CA ASP A 33 -18.94 -5.62 7.72
C ASP A 33 -17.86 -5.34 6.67
N LEU A 34 -16.66 -4.94 7.11
CA LEU A 34 -15.55 -4.61 6.24
C LEU A 34 -14.75 -5.86 5.89
N ASP A 35 -14.43 -6.00 4.63
CA ASP A 35 -13.54 -7.03 4.09
C ASP A 35 -12.25 -6.41 3.54
N ARG A 36 -11.32 -7.26 3.11
CA ARG A 36 -10.03 -6.80 2.56
C ARG A 36 -10.17 -5.92 1.33
N TYR A 37 -11.23 -6.10 0.52
CA TYR A 37 -11.46 -5.27 -0.67
C TYR A 37 -11.86 -3.85 -0.29
N ASP A 38 -12.65 -3.70 0.78
CA ASP A 38 -12.95 -2.38 1.34
C ASP A 38 -11.69 -1.69 1.84
N ILE A 39 -10.76 -2.45 2.43
CA ILE A 39 -9.48 -1.93 2.91
C ILE A 39 -8.54 -1.60 1.75
N GLN A 40 -8.46 -2.44 0.72
CA GLN A 40 -7.71 -2.16 -0.50
C GLN A 40 -8.25 -0.91 -1.19
N ASP A 41 -9.57 -0.79 -1.31
CA ASP A 41 -10.23 0.37 -1.89
C ASP A 41 -9.90 1.67 -1.15
N ARG A 42 -9.70 1.60 0.15
CA ARG A 42 -9.31 2.76 0.95
C ARG A 42 -7.82 3.08 0.87
N PHE A 43 -6.96 2.06 0.98
CA PHE A 43 -5.52 2.22 1.14
C PHE A 43 -4.70 1.75 -0.07
N GLY A 44 -5.32 1.06 -1.01
CA GLY A 44 -4.68 0.59 -2.24
C GLY A 44 -4.48 1.73 -3.22
N MET A 45 -3.50 2.58 -2.93
CA MET A 45 -3.14 3.65 -3.84
C MET A 45 -2.40 3.12 -5.06
N PHE A 46 -2.56 3.82 -6.17
CA PHE A 46 -1.74 3.59 -7.34
C PHE A 46 -0.34 4.16 -7.12
N LEU A 47 0.68 3.37 -7.45
CA LEU A 47 2.07 3.82 -7.47
C LEU A 47 2.76 3.25 -8.70
N ALA A 48 3.31 4.12 -9.53
CA ALA A 48 4.19 3.77 -10.62
C ALA A 48 5.44 4.65 -10.58
N ILE A 49 6.61 4.03 -10.67
CA ILE A 49 7.89 4.73 -10.67
C ILE A 49 8.68 4.31 -11.90
N LYS A 50 9.04 5.28 -12.73
CA LYS A 50 10.05 5.11 -13.77
C LYS A 50 11.39 5.56 -13.22
N TRP A 51 12.32 4.65 -13.15
CA TRP A 51 13.70 4.94 -12.81
C TRP A 51 14.52 5.19 -14.08
N PRO A 52 15.63 5.97 -14.01
CA PRO A 52 16.56 6.13 -15.13
C PRO A 52 17.21 4.81 -15.56
N GLU A 53 17.42 3.89 -14.63
CA GLU A 53 18.02 2.58 -14.84
C GLU A 53 16.99 1.45 -14.66
N GLU A 54 17.03 0.43 -15.54
CA GLU A 54 16.00 -0.62 -15.58
C GLU A 54 15.94 -1.52 -14.32
N ASN A 55 17.04 -1.65 -13.59
CA ASN A 55 17.12 -2.60 -12.47
C ASN A 55 16.80 -1.99 -11.08
N LEU A 56 16.53 -0.70 -10.99
CA LEU A 56 16.34 -0.01 -9.71
C LEU A 56 15.03 -0.38 -9.01
N THR A 57 14.02 -0.80 -9.74
CA THR A 57 12.75 -1.25 -9.15
C THR A 57 12.91 -2.46 -8.23
N LYS A 58 13.94 -3.27 -8.47
CA LYS A 58 14.26 -4.44 -7.64
C LYS A 58 15.20 -4.13 -6.48
N ARG A 59 15.89 -2.98 -6.53
CA ARG A 59 16.88 -2.58 -5.53
C ARG A 59 16.19 -2.10 -4.25
N TYR A 60 15.08 -1.38 -4.39
CA TYR A 60 14.36 -0.82 -3.25
C TYR A 60 13.02 -1.54 -3.06
N ASP A 61 12.85 -2.18 -1.91
CA ASP A 61 11.61 -2.88 -1.52
C ASP A 61 10.57 -1.86 -1.01
N ILE A 62 9.99 -1.09 -1.95
CA ILE A 62 8.98 -0.07 -1.67
C ILE A 62 7.65 -0.78 -1.39
N LYS A 63 7.18 -0.73 -0.15
CA LYS A 63 5.92 -1.36 0.28
C LYS A 63 4.83 -0.36 0.62
N ILE A 64 5.21 0.84 1.00
CA ILE A 64 4.30 1.93 1.38
C ILE A 64 4.77 3.22 0.72
N LEU A 65 3.87 4.21 0.59
CA LEU A 65 4.19 5.48 -0.05
C LEU A 65 5.37 6.21 0.63
N GLN A 66 5.49 6.06 1.93
CA GLN A 66 6.57 6.66 2.71
C GLN A 66 7.95 6.11 2.34
N ASP A 67 8.05 4.91 1.75
CA ASP A 67 9.31 4.31 1.30
C ASP A 67 9.84 4.98 0.01
N VAL A 68 9.00 5.71 -0.72
CA VAL A 68 9.36 6.30 -2.02
C VAL A 68 10.47 7.33 -1.89
N PHE A 69 10.35 8.28 -0.96
CA PHE A 69 11.37 9.30 -0.77
C PHE A 69 12.71 8.75 -0.27
N PRO A 70 12.75 7.85 0.70
CA PRO A 70 13.98 7.13 1.04
C PRO A 70 14.65 6.47 -0.16
N ALA A 71 13.89 5.80 -1.02
CA ALA A 71 14.41 5.17 -2.23
C ALA A 71 14.99 6.20 -3.22
N VAL A 72 14.25 7.29 -3.46
CA VAL A 72 14.71 8.38 -4.34
C VAL A 72 15.99 9.03 -3.80
N LEU A 73 16.06 9.32 -2.52
CA LEU A 73 17.24 9.93 -1.91
C LEU A 73 18.44 8.98 -1.96
N SER A 74 18.23 7.69 -1.67
CA SER A 74 19.28 6.67 -1.79
C SER A 74 19.85 6.62 -3.20
N TYR A 75 18.99 6.68 -4.21
CA TYR A 75 19.42 6.72 -5.61
C TYR A 75 20.21 8.00 -5.94
N LEU A 76 19.68 9.17 -5.56
CA LEU A 76 20.29 10.47 -5.90
C LEU A 76 21.63 10.71 -5.21
N TYR A 77 21.79 10.19 -4.01
CA TYR A 77 23.04 10.32 -3.23
C TYR A 77 23.98 9.12 -3.38
N GLU A 78 23.59 8.11 -4.16
CA GLU A 78 24.34 6.86 -4.36
C GLU A 78 24.67 6.15 -3.03
N ASP A 79 23.76 6.26 -2.06
CA ASP A 79 23.91 5.72 -0.71
C ASP A 79 22.68 4.89 -0.28
N ASP A 80 22.78 3.56 -0.44
CA ASP A 80 21.70 2.63 -0.10
C ASP A 80 21.36 2.60 1.38
N SER A 81 22.27 3.03 2.25
CA SER A 81 21.99 3.08 3.68
C SER A 81 20.90 4.08 4.04
N LEU A 82 20.68 5.09 3.20
CA LEU A 82 19.61 6.08 3.37
C LEU A 82 18.21 5.42 3.29
N PHE A 83 18.05 4.39 2.46
CA PHE A 83 16.76 3.71 2.35
C PHE A 83 16.34 3.12 3.69
N ASP A 84 17.21 2.41 4.35
CA ASP A 84 16.90 1.81 5.65
C ASP A 84 16.85 2.82 6.79
N THR A 85 17.75 3.82 6.76
CA THR A 85 17.83 4.85 7.80
C THR A 85 16.65 5.80 7.80
N LEU A 86 16.14 6.17 6.61
CA LEU A 86 15.07 7.15 6.46
C LEU A 86 13.68 6.51 6.43
N ARG A 87 13.58 5.18 6.34
CA ARG A 87 12.29 4.50 6.39
C ARG A 87 11.56 4.81 7.68
N MET A 88 10.37 5.35 7.53
CA MET A 88 9.50 5.60 8.67
C MET A 88 9.00 4.26 9.24
N LYS A 89 8.93 4.18 10.55
CA LYS A 89 8.25 3.06 11.22
C LYS A 89 6.79 3.06 10.73
N ARG A 90 6.33 1.92 10.23
CA ARG A 90 4.95 1.79 9.75
C ARG A 90 3.97 2.18 10.84
N MET A 91 3.11 3.13 10.53
CA MET A 91 2.02 3.49 11.43
C MET A 91 0.86 2.54 11.18
N THR A 92 0.59 1.70 12.16
CA THR A 92 -0.33 0.58 12.04
C THR A 92 -1.58 0.73 12.89
N LYS A 93 -1.72 1.79 13.69
CA LYS A 93 -2.79 1.81 14.69
C LYS A 93 -3.79 2.94 14.47
N ASP A 94 -5.04 2.58 14.76
CA ASP A 94 -6.18 3.45 14.98
C ASP A 94 -6.64 4.25 13.76
N ASN A 95 -7.17 3.54 12.78
CA ASN A 95 -7.80 4.21 11.65
C ASN A 95 -9.32 4.30 11.84
N HIS A 96 -9.79 5.39 12.44
CA HIS A 96 -11.21 5.70 12.60
C HIS A 96 -11.98 5.73 11.27
N ARG A 97 -11.27 5.84 10.12
CA ARG A 97 -11.87 5.83 8.78
C ARG A 97 -12.23 4.43 8.28
N THR A 98 -11.74 3.41 8.97
CA THR A 98 -12.03 2.00 8.69
C THR A 98 -12.55 1.28 9.93
N LEU A 99 -13.20 2.01 10.83
CA LEU A 99 -13.81 1.47 12.05
C LEU A 99 -12.83 0.65 12.91
N GLY A 100 -11.55 1.00 12.89
CA GLY A 100 -10.50 0.30 13.62
C GLY A 100 -9.90 -0.90 12.89
N VAL A 101 -10.39 -1.26 11.70
CA VAL A 101 -9.70 -2.26 10.85
C VAL A 101 -8.42 -1.63 10.30
N TYR A 102 -7.30 -2.30 10.42
CA TYR A 102 -6.01 -1.78 10.01
C TYR A 102 -5.14 -2.86 9.36
N ILE A 103 -4.00 -2.45 8.80
CA ILE A 103 -3.03 -3.34 8.16
C ILE A 103 -1.71 -3.24 8.91
N GLU A 104 -1.14 -4.38 9.25
CA GLU A 104 0.20 -4.50 9.80
C GLU A 104 0.97 -5.58 9.04
N ASP A 105 2.11 -5.23 8.50
CA ASP A 105 2.97 -6.13 7.69
C ASP A 105 2.24 -6.88 6.57
N GLY A 106 1.25 -6.22 5.95
CA GLY A 106 0.46 -6.78 4.87
C GLY A 106 -0.66 -7.73 5.33
N ILE A 107 -0.88 -7.84 6.64
CA ILE A 107 -1.97 -8.61 7.24
C ILE A 107 -3.10 -7.66 7.66
N VAL A 108 -4.33 -8.06 7.40
CA VAL A 108 -5.54 -7.37 7.85
C VAL A 108 -5.80 -7.72 9.30
N HIS A 109 -6.06 -6.70 10.12
CA HIS A 109 -6.45 -6.85 11.52
C HIS A 109 -7.86 -6.30 11.73
N GLY A 110 -8.74 -7.16 12.18
CA GLY A 110 -10.17 -6.88 12.32
C GLY A 110 -10.95 -7.07 11.01
N GLY A 111 -12.27 -6.85 11.08
CA GLY A 111 -13.14 -7.05 9.93
C GLY A 111 -13.43 -8.52 9.62
N LYS A 112 -13.90 -8.78 8.39
CA LYS A 112 -14.23 -10.14 7.94
C LYS A 112 -12.99 -10.99 7.66
N ASP A 113 -11.92 -10.35 7.23
CA ASP A 113 -10.69 -11.01 6.78
C ASP A 113 -9.57 -10.87 7.81
N ASP A 114 -9.92 -10.81 9.10
CA ASP A 114 -8.96 -10.74 10.19
C ASP A 114 -7.91 -11.86 10.10
N GLY A 115 -6.63 -11.51 10.17
CA GLY A 115 -5.51 -12.42 10.06
C GLY A 115 -5.13 -12.82 8.63
N GLN A 116 -5.86 -12.37 7.60
CA GLN A 116 -5.56 -12.69 6.20
C GLN A 116 -4.61 -11.65 5.57
N LYS A 117 -3.92 -12.05 4.51
CA LYS A 117 -3.13 -11.12 3.69
C LYS A 117 -4.04 -10.12 2.99
N LEU A 118 -3.65 -8.86 2.97
CA LEU A 118 -4.35 -7.81 2.24
C LEU A 118 -4.37 -8.08 0.74
N PHE A 119 -3.21 -8.42 0.18
CA PHE A 119 -3.07 -8.84 -1.21
C PHE A 119 -2.84 -10.35 -1.25
N LEU A 120 -3.69 -11.06 -1.97
CA LEU A 120 -3.39 -12.42 -2.35
C LEU A 120 -2.33 -12.33 -3.46
N SER A 121 -1.21 -13.04 -3.29
CA SER A 121 -0.40 -13.36 -4.45
C SER A 121 -1.28 -14.23 -5.34
N GLU A 122 -1.74 -13.68 -6.47
CA GLU A 122 -2.12 -14.55 -7.55
C GLU A 122 -0.85 -15.35 -7.89
N ASP A 123 -0.88 -16.63 -7.65
CA ASP A 123 0.05 -17.53 -8.31
C ASP A 123 -0.21 -17.29 -9.81
N VAL A 124 0.65 -16.50 -10.43
CA VAL A 124 0.75 -16.44 -11.87
C VAL A 124 1.26 -17.82 -12.25
N SER A 125 0.32 -18.77 -12.33
CA SER A 125 0.54 -20.04 -12.96
C SER A 125 0.99 -19.69 -14.37
N SER A 126 2.28 -19.83 -14.60
CA SER A 126 2.88 -19.81 -15.92
C SER A 126 2.14 -20.85 -16.76
N GLU A 127 1.07 -20.48 -17.42
CA GLU A 127 0.62 -21.20 -18.60
C GLU A 127 1.75 -21.07 -19.61
N LYS A 128 2.55 -22.11 -19.64
CA LYS A 128 3.41 -22.41 -20.78
C LYS A 128 2.49 -22.57 -21.98
N ALA A 129 2.47 -21.54 -22.84
CA ALA A 129 1.98 -21.71 -24.18
C ALA A 129 2.89 -22.75 -24.86
N GLU A 130 2.30 -23.91 -25.19
CA GLU A 130 2.85 -24.84 -26.16
C GLU A 130 2.79 -24.24 -27.57
#